data_7e5fe7265be8a76dcff74b6d54d3ca2d
#
_entry.id   7e5fe7265be8a76dcff74b6d54d3ca2d
#
_cell.length_a   1.000
_cell.length_b   1.000
_cell.length_c   1.000
_cell.angle_alpha   90.00
_cell.angle_beta   90.00
_cell.angle_gamma   90.00
#
_symmetry.space_group_name_H-M   'P 1'
#
loop_
_entity.id
_entity.type
_entity.pdbx_description
1 polymer ?
#
loop_
_entity_poly.entity_id
_entity_poly.type
_entity_poly.pdbx_seq_one_letter_code
_entity_poly.pdbx_strand_id
1 'polypeptide(L)'
;MARPYTELGVASDSRPDWGIRSDEFIVQLRGRQGIRKYREMAENDPIIGAILHAQTMMLRSIEWRVEGSSETATDFVHSVMNGMDDKSWEEFVADVLTMLPYGFSLFEMVPRRDDDGLIRMKKLASRAAWTIDRFETRENGDILGVWQVASQKNVYIPYARLLHFRTTSAANEPSGRSVLRSAFTSWRAANNIKYFEGVGIERELNGLPIVRIPSEFMSADASDPQKALFSQMKTIARDVKRNEQGYIILPSDRYADDDGKLTNNLMVEFDLIASRGTRDIDTGKVIGRYHQEMAMSAMADFVLLGSNERGSFALSQSKSQLFLKALEGYADTISAQLNRMTTCRRSSVAVSRLLTLKNSARSSSVSPCPVWTCSPTRAWRSICAT
;
A
#
# COMPACT_ATOMS: atom_id res chain seq x y z
N MET A 1 0.99 38.37 38.21
CA MET A 1 1.25 37.58 36.98
C MET A 1 0.59 36.23 37.14
N ALA A 2 -0.45 35.93 36.33
CA ALA A 2 -1.04 34.59 36.31
C ALA A 2 0.01 33.60 35.80
N ARG A 3 0.24 32.52 36.56
CA ARG A 3 1.11 31.43 36.07
C ARG A 3 0.47 30.86 34.81
N PRO A 4 1.22 30.69 33.68
CA PRO A 4 0.66 30.05 32.52
C PRO A 4 0.25 28.62 32.92
N TYR A 5 -0.97 28.21 32.54
CA TYR A 5 -1.40 26.84 32.73
C TYR A 5 -0.48 25.96 31.91
N THR A 6 0.31 25.13 32.59
CA THR A 6 1.20 24.14 32.00
C THR A 6 0.47 22.80 31.96
N GLU A 7 0.57 22.12 30.87
CA GLU A 7 0.08 20.73 30.72
C GLU A 7 0.84 19.84 31.71
N LEU A 8 0.12 19.02 32.50
CA LEU A 8 0.71 18.15 33.52
C LEU A 8 0.82 16.68 33.08
N GLY A 9 0.14 16.31 32.01
CA GLY A 9 0.14 14.95 31.46
C GLY A 9 0.71 14.86 30.08
N VAL A 10 0.82 13.66 29.55
CA VAL A 10 1.26 13.36 28.19
C VAL A 10 0.16 12.67 27.42
N ALA A 11 0.05 12.93 26.13
CA ALA A 11 -0.99 12.35 25.28
C ALA A 11 -0.78 10.86 25.03
N SER A 12 0.45 10.35 25.15
CA SER A 12 0.82 8.96 24.92
C SER A 12 2.02 8.57 25.77
N ASP A 13 2.04 7.33 26.27
CA ASP A 13 3.16 6.77 27.01
C ASP A 13 4.34 6.34 26.09
N SER A 14 4.20 6.58 24.79
CA SER A 14 5.27 6.31 23.85
C SER A 14 6.44 7.26 24.12
N ARG A 15 7.43 6.76 24.86
CA ARG A 15 8.73 7.41 24.96
C ARG A 15 9.23 7.66 23.54
N PRO A 16 9.83 8.83 23.25
CA PRO A 16 10.40 9.11 21.94
C PRO A 16 11.67 8.31 21.70
N ASP A 17 11.59 6.99 21.72
CA ASP A 17 12.64 6.15 21.20
C ASP A 17 12.67 6.34 19.69
N TRP A 18 13.44 7.33 19.27
CA TRP A 18 13.75 7.60 17.86
C TRP A 18 12.56 8.07 16.99
N GLY A 19 11.51 8.63 17.57
CA GLY A 19 10.34 9.13 16.83
C GLY A 19 9.52 8.04 16.15
N ILE A 20 9.66 6.81 16.59
CA ILE A 20 8.95 5.64 16.11
C ILE A 20 7.98 5.22 17.20
N ARG A 21 6.74 4.98 16.81
CA ARG A 21 5.74 4.40 17.69
C ARG A 21 6.22 3.05 18.21
N SER A 22 6.59 2.98 19.49
CA SER A 22 7.05 1.73 20.13
C SER A 22 5.89 0.75 20.35
N ASP A 23 4.64 1.22 20.26
CA ASP A 23 3.42 0.46 20.45
C ASP A 23 2.85 -0.21 19.19
N GLU A 24 3.52 -0.10 18.03
CA GLU A 24 3.15 -0.90 16.87
C GLU A 24 3.51 -2.38 17.11
N PHE A 25 2.47 -3.23 17.21
CA PHE A 25 2.61 -4.66 17.49
C PHE A 25 3.33 -5.41 16.36
N ILE A 26 3.15 -4.96 15.12
CA ILE A 26 3.76 -5.60 13.96
C ILE A 26 5.13 -4.98 13.71
N VAL A 27 6.19 -5.67 14.11
CA VAL A 27 7.59 -5.18 14.00
C VAL A 27 7.93 -4.69 12.59
N GLN A 28 7.42 -5.37 11.55
CA GLN A 28 7.66 -5.02 10.14
C GLN A 28 7.02 -3.68 9.72
N LEU A 29 6.07 -3.17 10.50
CA LEU A 29 5.38 -1.91 10.24
C LEU A 29 5.92 -0.74 11.07
N ARG A 30 6.99 -0.93 11.83
CA ARG A 30 7.62 0.12 12.62
C ARG A 30 8.48 1.06 11.79
N GLY A 31 8.31 2.36 12.00
CA GLY A 31 9.14 3.43 11.43
C GLY A 31 9.30 3.36 9.91
N ARG A 32 10.51 3.65 9.42
CA ARG A 32 10.82 3.65 7.99
C ARG A 32 10.61 2.28 7.31
N GLN A 33 10.76 1.19 8.05
CA GLN A 33 10.49 -0.14 7.51
C GLN A 33 9.01 -0.30 7.20
N GLY A 34 8.12 0.20 8.06
CA GLY A 34 6.68 0.23 7.83
C GLY A 34 6.31 1.04 6.58
N ILE A 35 6.89 2.22 6.41
CA ILE A 35 6.68 3.05 5.21
C ILE A 35 7.09 2.30 3.94
N ARG A 36 8.23 1.59 3.96
CA ARG A 36 8.66 0.77 2.81
C ARG A 36 7.68 -0.38 2.53
N LYS A 37 7.14 -1.01 3.58
CA LYS A 37 6.14 -2.08 3.41
C LYS A 37 4.82 -1.55 2.86
N TYR A 38 4.35 -0.41 3.33
CA TYR A 38 3.17 0.23 2.76
C TYR A 38 3.37 0.62 1.29
N ARG A 39 4.56 1.08 0.94
CA ARG A 39 4.92 1.35 -0.46
C ARG A 39 4.89 0.09 -1.31
N GLU A 40 5.50 -1.00 -0.83
CA GLU A 40 5.48 -2.31 -1.48
C GLU A 40 4.04 -2.81 -1.73
N MET A 41 3.16 -2.67 -0.72
CA MET A 41 1.75 -3.01 -0.84
C MET A 41 1.02 -2.15 -1.88
N ALA A 42 1.25 -0.83 -1.85
CA ALA A 42 0.56 0.11 -2.73
C ALA A 42 0.98 -0.01 -4.20
N GLU A 43 2.26 -0.29 -4.47
CA GLU A 43 2.82 -0.32 -5.82
C GLU A 43 2.70 -1.72 -6.47
N ASN A 44 2.72 -2.80 -5.69
CA ASN A 44 2.81 -4.15 -6.25
C ASN A 44 1.53 -4.99 -6.11
N ASP A 45 0.61 -4.63 -5.22
CA ASP A 45 -0.63 -5.40 -5.06
C ASP A 45 -1.76 -4.79 -5.89
N PRO A 46 -2.36 -5.55 -6.84
CA PRO A 46 -3.39 -5.02 -7.74
C PRO A 46 -4.68 -4.63 -7.02
N ILE A 47 -5.05 -5.32 -5.94
CA ILE A 47 -6.27 -5.00 -5.19
C ILE A 47 -6.08 -3.72 -4.38
N ILE A 48 -4.96 -3.61 -3.67
CA ILE A 48 -4.62 -2.42 -2.89
C ILE A 48 -4.44 -1.22 -3.83
N GLY A 49 -3.73 -1.41 -4.94
CA GLY A 49 -3.55 -0.38 -5.96
C GLY A 49 -4.88 0.14 -6.51
N ALA A 50 -5.81 -0.75 -6.86
CA ALA A 50 -7.14 -0.37 -7.35
C ALA A 50 -7.94 0.42 -6.30
N ILE A 51 -7.91 0.01 -5.04
CA ILE A 51 -8.59 0.70 -3.93
C ILE A 51 -8.03 2.10 -3.72
N LEU A 52 -6.71 2.23 -3.62
CA LEU A 52 -6.05 3.53 -3.45
C LEU A 52 -6.28 4.44 -4.65
N HIS A 53 -6.28 3.89 -5.86
CA HIS A 53 -6.58 4.64 -7.08
C HIS A 53 -8.02 5.18 -7.05
N ALA A 54 -8.99 4.34 -6.71
CA ALA A 54 -10.39 4.75 -6.60
C ALA A 54 -10.57 5.85 -5.54
N GLN A 55 -9.97 5.69 -4.34
CA GLN A 55 -10.00 6.71 -3.28
C GLN A 55 -9.39 8.03 -3.76
N THR A 56 -8.24 7.96 -4.41
CA THR A 56 -7.53 9.15 -4.93
C THR A 56 -8.34 9.86 -5.99
N MET A 57 -8.91 9.14 -6.96
CA MET A 57 -9.72 9.73 -8.03
C MET A 57 -10.97 10.41 -7.49
N MET A 58 -11.67 9.78 -6.54
CA MET A 58 -12.86 10.36 -5.92
C MET A 58 -12.53 11.61 -5.11
N LEU A 59 -11.44 11.61 -4.33
CA LEU A 59 -11.04 12.77 -3.55
C LEU A 59 -10.50 13.92 -4.43
N ARG A 60 -9.86 13.62 -5.56
CA ARG A 60 -9.43 14.63 -6.53
C ARG A 60 -10.59 15.27 -7.30
N SER A 61 -11.70 14.56 -7.46
CA SER A 61 -12.90 15.10 -8.14
C SER A 61 -13.69 16.08 -7.29
N ILE A 62 -13.35 16.26 -6.00
CA ILE A 62 -14.00 17.21 -5.11
C ILE A 62 -13.64 18.64 -5.56
N GLU A 63 -14.66 19.46 -5.76
CA GLU A 63 -14.49 20.88 -6.03
C GLU A 63 -14.18 21.64 -4.73
N TRP A 64 -13.06 22.36 -4.70
CA TRP A 64 -12.64 23.14 -3.56
C TRP A 64 -13.06 24.60 -3.75
N ARG A 65 -13.72 25.16 -2.72
CA ARG A 65 -14.17 26.56 -2.72
C ARG A 65 -13.59 27.30 -1.53
N VAL A 66 -13.19 28.55 -1.79
CA VAL A 66 -12.68 29.45 -0.76
C VAL A 66 -13.82 30.36 -0.31
N GLU A 67 -14.19 30.27 0.95
CA GLU A 67 -15.20 31.15 1.57
C GLU A 67 -14.56 31.87 2.75
N GLY A 68 -14.62 33.19 2.78
CA GLY A 68 -14.06 33.96 3.87
C GLY A 68 -14.60 35.40 3.91
N SER A 69 -14.59 36.03 5.09
CA SER A 69 -15.04 37.40 5.28
C SER A 69 -13.95 38.44 5.04
N SER A 70 -12.68 38.02 4.86
CA SER A 70 -11.53 38.91 4.62
C SER A 70 -11.05 38.74 3.19
N GLU A 71 -11.17 39.75 2.37
CA GLU A 71 -10.70 39.77 0.98
C GLU A 71 -9.23 39.46 0.88
N THR A 72 -8.37 40.09 1.70
CA THR A 72 -6.92 39.82 1.72
C THR A 72 -6.58 38.35 2.02
N ALA A 73 -7.34 37.71 2.91
CA ALA A 73 -7.10 36.32 3.25
C ALA A 73 -7.61 35.38 2.16
N THR A 74 -8.73 35.72 1.52
CA THR A 74 -9.28 35.00 0.37
C THR A 74 -8.33 35.06 -0.82
N ASP A 75 -7.80 36.24 -1.15
CA ASP A 75 -6.82 36.46 -2.20
C ASP A 75 -5.52 35.68 -1.94
N PHE A 76 -5.07 35.63 -0.68
CA PHE A 76 -3.93 34.82 -0.31
C PHE A 76 -4.16 33.34 -0.64
N VAL A 77 -5.33 32.77 -0.24
CA VAL A 77 -5.64 31.36 -0.51
C VAL A 77 -5.80 31.10 -2.01
N HIS A 78 -6.45 31.99 -2.74
CA HIS A 78 -6.51 31.92 -4.21
C HIS A 78 -5.13 31.96 -4.83
N SER A 79 -4.21 32.78 -4.31
CA SER A 79 -2.82 32.79 -4.77
C SER A 79 -2.06 31.49 -4.46
N VAL A 80 -2.42 30.77 -3.39
CA VAL A 80 -1.88 29.45 -3.11
C VAL A 80 -2.44 28.40 -4.06
N MET A 81 -3.75 28.45 -4.34
CA MET A 81 -4.39 27.47 -5.24
C MET A 81 -3.97 27.62 -6.71
N ASN A 82 -3.81 28.87 -7.18
CA ASN A 82 -3.62 29.15 -8.61
C ASN A 82 -2.23 29.68 -8.96
N GLY A 83 -1.40 30.02 -7.98
CA GLY A 83 -0.14 30.75 -8.17
C GLY A 83 1.12 30.04 -7.66
N MET A 84 1.08 28.74 -7.43
CA MET A 84 2.30 27.97 -7.14
C MET A 84 3.13 27.80 -8.41
N ASP A 85 4.46 27.97 -8.28
CA ASP A 85 5.35 27.98 -9.43
C ASP A 85 5.56 26.59 -10.06
N ASP A 86 5.37 25.51 -9.29
CA ASP A 86 5.82 24.16 -9.66
C ASP A 86 4.71 23.12 -9.79
N LYS A 87 3.49 23.41 -9.31
CA LYS A 87 2.39 22.44 -9.30
C LYS A 87 1.02 23.07 -9.40
N SER A 88 0.10 22.36 -10.04
CA SER A 88 -1.32 22.68 -9.99
C SER A 88 -1.91 22.31 -8.62
N TRP A 89 -3.10 22.85 -8.34
CA TRP A 89 -3.84 22.49 -7.12
C TRP A 89 -4.21 21.01 -7.08
N GLU A 90 -4.59 20.44 -8.22
CA GLU A 90 -4.94 19.02 -8.36
C GLU A 90 -3.73 18.11 -8.08
N GLU A 91 -2.53 18.50 -8.54
CA GLU A 91 -1.29 17.78 -8.26
C GLU A 91 -0.93 17.87 -6.77
N PHE A 92 -1.10 19.06 -6.17
CA PHE A 92 -0.91 19.22 -4.73
C PHE A 92 -1.86 18.33 -3.93
N VAL A 93 -3.16 18.29 -4.27
CA VAL A 93 -4.14 17.41 -3.63
C VAL A 93 -3.74 15.93 -3.82
N ALA A 94 -3.27 15.54 -4.99
CA ALA A 94 -2.77 14.17 -5.22
C ALA A 94 -1.60 13.82 -4.28
N ASP A 95 -0.65 14.75 -4.11
CA ASP A 95 0.45 14.59 -3.16
C ASP A 95 -0.03 14.51 -1.71
N VAL A 96 -1.03 15.31 -1.31
CA VAL A 96 -1.65 15.25 0.02
C VAL A 96 -2.23 13.86 0.28
N LEU A 97 -2.88 13.27 -0.72
CA LEU A 97 -3.51 11.94 -0.60
C LEU A 97 -2.53 10.80 -0.39
N THR A 98 -1.21 11.04 -0.54
CA THR A 98 -0.20 10.07 -0.10
C THR A 98 -0.25 9.78 1.41
N MET A 99 -0.99 10.60 2.18
CA MET A 99 -1.29 10.29 3.57
C MET A 99 -2.10 8.99 3.74
N LEU A 100 -2.89 8.57 2.75
CA LEU A 100 -3.69 7.34 2.83
C LEU A 100 -2.80 6.10 2.98
N PRO A 101 -1.87 5.81 2.05
CA PRO A 101 -0.98 4.66 2.19
C PRO A 101 0.06 4.81 3.32
N TYR A 102 0.53 6.03 3.63
CA TYR A 102 1.62 6.20 4.60
C TYR A 102 1.19 6.65 5.99
N GLY A 103 -0.07 7.06 6.17
CA GLY A 103 -0.58 7.62 7.42
C GLY A 103 -0.43 9.15 7.52
N PHE A 104 0.55 9.73 6.83
CA PHE A 104 0.80 11.18 6.81
C PHE A 104 1.37 11.64 5.47
N SER A 105 1.24 12.93 5.18
CA SER A 105 1.98 13.62 4.14
C SER A 105 2.48 14.97 4.65
N LEU A 106 3.64 15.39 4.18
CA LEU A 106 4.35 16.59 4.67
C LEU A 106 4.73 17.49 3.50
N PHE A 107 4.52 18.80 3.70
CA PHE A 107 4.92 19.83 2.76
C PHE A 107 5.66 20.93 3.48
N GLU A 108 6.81 21.32 2.97
CA GLU A 108 7.52 22.49 3.44
C GLU A 108 6.95 23.73 2.74
N MET A 109 6.52 24.70 3.55
CA MET A 109 6.03 25.98 3.09
C MET A 109 7.21 26.87 2.69
N VAL A 110 7.31 27.20 1.42
CA VAL A 110 8.34 28.09 0.87
C VAL A 110 7.69 29.39 0.43
N PRO A 111 7.75 30.46 1.26
CA PRO A 111 7.21 31.76 0.90
C PRO A 111 8.15 32.50 -0.07
N ARG A 112 7.58 33.43 -0.84
CA ARG A 112 8.32 34.45 -1.59
C ARG A 112 7.78 35.83 -1.22
N ARG A 113 8.60 36.86 -1.41
CA ARG A 113 8.18 38.24 -1.35
C ARG A 113 8.06 38.75 -2.77
N ASP A 114 6.88 39.22 -3.15
CA ASP A 114 6.61 39.77 -4.46
C ASP A 114 7.03 41.26 -4.52
N ASP A 115 7.01 41.84 -5.72
CA ASP A 115 7.42 43.22 -5.99
C ASP A 115 6.53 44.25 -5.28
N ASP A 116 5.26 43.89 -4.99
CA ASP A 116 4.32 44.67 -4.20
C ASP A 116 4.63 44.64 -2.69
N GLY A 117 5.67 43.91 -2.26
CA GLY A 117 6.08 43.73 -0.89
C GLY A 117 5.24 42.72 -0.10
N LEU A 118 4.22 42.12 -0.69
CA LEU A 118 3.39 41.09 -0.08
C LEU A 118 4.12 39.76 -0.04
N ILE A 119 3.84 39.00 1.02
CA ILE A 119 4.36 37.63 1.14
C ILE A 119 3.33 36.66 0.56
N ARG A 120 3.69 35.99 -0.52
CA ARG A 120 2.90 34.93 -1.15
C ARG A 120 3.58 33.57 -1.00
N MET A 121 2.85 32.50 -1.27
CA MET A 121 3.39 31.17 -1.27
C MET A 121 4.05 30.88 -2.62
N LYS A 122 5.38 30.68 -2.63
CA LYS A 122 6.09 30.28 -3.82
C LYS A 122 5.75 28.85 -4.20
N LYS A 123 5.82 27.94 -3.21
CA LYS A 123 5.46 26.53 -3.37
C LYS A 123 5.21 25.83 -2.05
N LEU A 124 4.47 24.73 -2.13
CA LEU A 124 4.30 23.73 -1.08
C LEU A 124 5.12 22.50 -1.47
N ALA A 125 6.38 22.47 -1.01
CA ALA A 125 7.33 21.46 -1.44
C ALA A 125 7.09 20.13 -0.72
N SER A 126 6.64 19.11 -1.44
CA SER A 126 6.37 17.76 -0.92
C SER A 126 7.63 17.15 -0.29
N ARG A 127 7.47 16.54 0.87
CA ARG A 127 8.49 15.77 1.57
C ARG A 127 8.03 14.33 1.65
N ALA A 128 8.53 13.50 0.73
CA ALA A 128 8.11 12.11 0.58
C ALA A 128 8.26 11.34 1.90
N ALA A 129 7.22 10.62 2.31
CA ALA A 129 7.17 9.93 3.61
C ALA A 129 8.37 9.00 3.85
N TRP A 130 8.86 8.32 2.80
CA TRP A 130 10.03 7.43 2.90
C TRP A 130 11.37 8.14 3.10
N THR A 131 11.42 9.48 2.96
CA THR A 131 12.61 10.30 3.25
C THR A 131 12.63 10.81 4.68
N ILE A 132 11.51 10.73 5.39
CA ILE A 132 11.41 11.15 6.78
C ILE A 132 12.01 10.07 7.67
N ASP A 133 12.99 10.47 8.48
CA ASP A 133 13.65 9.59 9.43
C ASP A 133 12.84 9.48 10.72
N ARG A 134 12.54 10.61 11.33
CA ARG A 134 11.78 10.68 12.58
C ARG A 134 11.12 12.04 12.78
N PHE A 135 10.07 12.03 13.57
CA PHE A 135 9.49 13.23 14.16
C PHE A 135 10.21 13.54 15.47
N GLU A 136 10.52 14.80 15.70
CA GLU A 136 11.03 15.28 16.98
C GLU A 136 9.87 15.85 17.77
N THR A 137 9.67 15.36 18.98
CA THR A 137 8.54 15.74 19.86
C THR A 137 9.08 16.17 21.23
N ARG A 138 8.32 17.02 21.92
CA ARG A 138 8.52 17.31 23.34
C ARG A 138 8.03 16.15 24.19
N GLU A 139 8.38 16.18 25.49
CA GLU A 139 7.91 15.21 26.48
C GLU A 139 6.37 15.15 26.57
N ASN A 140 5.68 16.27 26.35
CA ASN A 140 4.21 16.34 26.30
C ASN A 140 3.59 15.84 24.99
N GLY A 141 4.38 15.43 24.01
CA GLY A 141 3.93 14.95 22.71
C GLY A 141 3.79 16.03 21.62
N ASP A 142 4.09 17.30 21.91
CA ASP A 142 4.08 18.37 20.90
C ASP A 142 5.17 18.15 19.85
N ILE A 143 4.82 18.28 18.57
CA ILE A 143 5.75 18.10 17.46
C ILE A 143 6.64 19.35 17.31
N LEU A 144 7.94 19.18 17.41
CA LEU A 144 8.93 20.25 17.23
C LEU A 144 9.35 20.38 15.75
N GLY A 145 9.46 19.26 15.05
CA GLY A 145 9.91 19.22 13.67
C GLY A 145 10.12 17.80 13.17
N VAL A 146 10.76 17.70 12.02
CA VAL A 146 11.07 16.40 11.41
C VAL A 146 12.53 16.37 10.96
N TRP A 147 13.13 15.19 11.04
CA TRP A 147 14.42 14.89 10.44
C TRP A 147 14.18 14.19 9.10
N GLN A 148 14.70 14.79 8.03
CA GLN A 148 14.64 14.23 6.68
C GLN A 148 16.04 13.73 6.28
N VAL A 149 16.10 12.52 5.73
CA VAL A 149 17.30 11.97 5.09
C VAL A 149 17.37 12.49 3.67
N ALA A 150 18.19 13.50 3.44
CA ALA A 150 18.55 13.97 2.11
C ALA A 150 19.77 13.19 1.58
N SER A 151 20.03 13.25 0.27
CA SER A 151 21.04 12.40 -0.41
C SER A 151 22.41 12.39 0.23
N GLN A 152 22.84 13.48 0.91
CA GLN A 152 24.18 13.61 1.49
C GLN A 152 24.19 14.02 2.96
N LYS A 153 23.06 14.46 3.51
CA LYS A 153 22.96 14.91 4.91
C LYS A 153 21.54 14.81 5.44
N ASN A 154 21.43 14.69 6.75
CA ASN A 154 20.15 14.81 7.43
C ASN A 154 19.82 16.29 7.62
N VAL A 155 18.57 16.65 7.30
CA VAL A 155 18.06 18.02 7.41
C VAL A 155 16.95 18.04 8.44
N TYR A 156 17.07 18.98 9.40
CA TYR A 156 15.99 19.26 10.34
C TYR A 156 15.07 20.34 9.76
N ILE A 157 13.77 20.04 9.73
CA ILE A 157 12.74 20.99 9.28
C ILE A 157 11.83 21.29 10.47
N PRO A 158 11.83 22.55 10.97
CA PRO A 158 10.96 22.96 12.07
C PRO A 158 9.48 22.82 11.71
N TYR A 159 8.67 22.39 12.67
CA TYR A 159 7.23 22.14 12.45
C TYR A 159 6.46 23.39 11.98
N ALA A 160 6.89 24.58 12.41
CA ALA A 160 6.33 25.86 11.97
C ALA A 160 6.45 26.13 10.45
N ARG A 161 7.36 25.41 9.77
CA ARG A 161 7.53 25.46 8.31
C ARG A 161 6.80 24.34 7.57
N LEU A 162 6.12 23.45 8.30
CA LEU A 162 5.52 22.27 7.73
C LEU A 162 4.00 22.40 7.69
N LEU A 163 3.43 21.98 6.59
CA LEU A 163 2.02 21.65 6.46
C LEU A 163 1.93 20.12 6.57
N HIS A 164 1.24 19.63 7.61
CA HIS A 164 1.24 18.25 7.99
C HIS A 164 -0.18 17.68 7.95
N PHE A 165 -0.44 16.79 7.01
CA PHE A 165 -1.70 16.05 6.89
C PHE A 165 -1.53 14.66 7.50
N ARG A 166 -2.56 14.21 8.25
CA ARG A 166 -2.59 12.92 8.91
C ARG A 166 -3.96 12.27 8.73
N THR A 167 -3.98 10.97 8.54
CA THR A 167 -5.23 10.20 8.49
C THR A 167 -5.96 10.15 9.83
N THR A 168 -5.22 10.21 10.93
CA THR A 168 -5.74 10.31 12.30
C THR A 168 -4.79 11.12 13.17
N SER A 169 -5.31 11.75 14.19
CA SER A 169 -4.53 12.46 15.22
C SER A 169 -4.68 11.83 16.60
N ALA A 170 -5.16 10.59 16.68
CA ALA A 170 -5.33 9.88 17.94
C ALA A 170 -4.02 9.88 18.75
N ALA A 171 -4.09 10.16 20.04
CA ALA A 171 -2.96 10.27 20.96
C ALA A 171 -1.82 11.21 20.45
N ASN A 172 -2.17 12.20 19.65
CA ASN A 172 -1.26 13.15 19.01
C ASN A 172 -0.11 12.49 18.19
N GLU A 173 -0.32 11.25 17.73
CA GLU A 173 0.65 10.49 16.93
C GLU A 173 1.00 11.24 15.63
N PRO A 174 2.27 11.62 15.41
CA PRO A 174 2.64 12.42 14.24
C PRO A 174 2.63 11.61 12.94
N SER A 175 2.89 10.33 12.98
CA SER A 175 2.91 9.48 11.78
C SER A 175 1.51 9.06 11.29
N GLY A 176 0.45 9.44 12.04
CA GLY A 176 -0.90 9.01 11.69
C GLY A 176 -1.04 7.49 11.63
N ARG A 177 -2.01 7.00 10.86
CA ARG A 177 -2.22 5.56 10.68
C ARG A 177 -2.51 5.25 9.21
N SER A 178 -1.66 4.47 8.59
CA SER A 178 -1.90 3.98 7.22
C SER A 178 -3.25 3.25 7.12
N VAL A 179 -4.02 3.52 6.06
CA VAL A 179 -5.24 2.75 5.75
C VAL A 179 -4.91 1.29 5.43
N LEU A 180 -3.66 1.01 5.03
CA LEU A 180 -3.17 -0.32 4.69
C LEU A 180 -2.76 -1.15 5.90
N ARG A 181 -2.66 -0.55 7.10
CA ARG A 181 -2.20 -1.27 8.30
C ARG A 181 -3.04 -2.50 8.60
N SER A 182 -4.35 -2.37 8.52
CA SER A 182 -5.26 -3.48 8.81
C SER A 182 -5.23 -4.56 7.73
N ALA A 183 -4.92 -4.20 6.48
CA ALA A 183 -4.79 -5.12 5.36
C ALA A 183 -3.48 -5.94 5.36
N PHE A 184 -2.46 -5.50 6.11
CA PHE A 184 -1.10 -6.05 6.02
C PHE A 184 -1.03 -7.56 6.26
N THR A 185 -1.73 -8.08 7.26
CA THR A 185 -1.68 -9.50 7.61
C THR A 185 -2.28 -10.36 6.50
N SER A 186 -3.44 -9.97 5.96
CA SER A 186 -4.12 -10.66 4.87
C SER A 186 -3.32 -10.56 3.56
N TRP A 187 -2.73 -9.40 3.28
CA TRP A 187 -1.82 -9.20 2.16
C TRP A 187 -0.61 -10.15 2.22
N ARG A 188 0.06 -10.23 3.36
CA ARG A 188 1.20 -11.12 3.55
C ARG A 188 0.81 -12.59 3.39
N ALA A 189 -0.33 -12.99 3.95
CA ALA A 189 -0.84 -14.36 3.82
C ALA A 189 -1.18 -14.70 2.37
N ALA A 190 -1.87 -13.82 1.64
CA ALA A 190 -2.19 -14.00 0.23
C ALA A 190 -0.93 -14.15 -0.63
N ASN A 191 0.08 -13.29 -0.44
CA ASN A 191 1.32 -13.36 -1.19
C ASN A 191 2.12 -14.63 -0.91
N ASN A 192 2.14 -15.12 0.32
CA ASN A 192 2.78 -16.38 0.66
C ASN A 192 2.07 -17.55 -0.05
N ILE A 193 0.74 -17.57 -0.08
CA ILE A 193 -0.02 -18.63 -0.76
C ILE A 193 0.21 -18.56 -2.28
N LYS A 194 0.16 -17.39 -2.90
CA LYS A 194 0.47 -17.19 -4.32
C LYS A 194 1.87 -17.72 -4.66
N TYR A 195 2.86 -17.45 -3.80
CA TYR A 195 4.20 -17.96 -3.99
C TYR A 195 4.25 -19.50 -3.94
N PHE A 196 3.64 -20.12 -2.92
CA PHE A 196 3.60 -21.57 -2.81
C PHE A 196 2.77 -22.25 -3.89
N GLU A 197 1.70 -21.60 -4.34
CA GLU A 197 0.92 -22.04 -5.50
C GLU A 197 1.79 -22.09 -6.76
N GLY A 198 2.54 -21.02 -7.05
CA GLY A 198 3.47 -20.98 -8.19
C GLY A 198 4.53 -22.09 -8.11
N VAL A 199 5.13 -22.29 -6.94
CA VAL A 199 6.10 -23.40 -6.71
C VAL A 199 5.42 -24.77 -6.86
N GLY A 200 4.17 -24.91 -6.40
CA GLY A 200 3.39 -26.15 -6.54
C GLY A 200 3.12 -26.47 -8.00
N ILE A 201 2.63 -25.50 -8.77
CA ILE A 201 2.35 -25.62 -10.20
C ILE A 201 3.63 -25.98 -10.96
N GLU A 202 4.75 -25.29 -10.68
CA GLU A 202 6.03 -25.60 -11.32
C GLU A 202 6.46 -27.05 -11.06
N ARG A 203 6.28 -27.54 -9.83
CA ARG A 203 6.61 -28.93 -9.47
C ARG A 203 5.66 -29.94 -10.09
N GLU A 204 4.40 -29.63 -10.23
CA GLU A 204 3.41 -30.51 -10.88
C GLU A 204 3.61 -30.57 -12.39
N LEU A 205 3.90 -29.44 -13.03
CA LEU A 205 4.17 -29.39 -14.47
C LEU A 205 5.45 -30.16 -14.84
N ASN A 206 6.50 -30.01 -14.06
CA ASN A 206 7.80 -30.63 -14.34
C ASN A 206 7.94 -32.06 -13.77
N GLY A 207 7.04 -32.46 -12.87
CA GLY A 207 7.14 -33.72 -12.11
C GLY A 207 8.35 -33.74 -11.16
N LEU A 208 8.41 -34.75 -10.29
CA LEU A 208 9.60 -35.07 -9.51
C LEU A 208 10.37 -36.16 -10.20
N PRO A 209 11.58 -35.91 -10.72
CA PRO A 209 12.37 -36.96 -11.38
C PRO A 209 12.81 -38.02 -10.37
N ILE A 210 12.49 -39.27 -10.66
CA ILE A 210 12.96 -40.42 -9.91
C ILE A 210 13.83 -41.27 -10.85
N VAL A 211 15.01 -41.57 -10.37
CA VAL A 211 15.93 -42.46 -11.06
C VAL A 211 16.07 -43.73 -10.22
N ARG A 212 15.75 -44.90 -10.81
CA ARG A 212 15.99 -46.21 -10.22
C ARG A 212 17.17 -46.84 -10.92
N ILE A 213 18.17 -47.18 -10.14
CA ILE A 213 19.40 -47.84 -10.61
C ILE A 213 19.78 -48.93 -9.63
N PRO A 214 20.55 -49.96 -10.05
CA PRO A 214 21.09 -50.98 -9.15
C PRO A 214 21.89 -50.36 -8.01
N SER A 215 21.73 -50.91 -6.79
CA SER A 215 22.46 -50.43 -5.61
C SER A 215 23.97 -50.51 -5.73
N GLU A 216 24.45 -51.44 -6.54
CA GLU A 216 25.87 -51.62 -6.83
C GLU A 216 26.51 -50.40 -7.48
N PHE A 217 25.75 -49.63 -8.29
CA PHE A 217 26.22 -48.41 -8.95
C PHE A 217 26.44 -47.25 -7.99
N MET A 218 25.81 -47.32 -6.81
CA MET A 218 25.96 -46.33 -5.73
C MET A 218 27.07 -46.71 -4.73
N SER A 219 27.63 -47.91 -4.84
CA SER A 219 28.71 -48.41 -3.98
C SER A 219 30.04 -47.68 -4.21
N ALA A 220 30.86 -47.61 -3.16
CA ALA A 220 32.23 -47.12 -3.26
C ALA A 220 33.08 -48.02 -4.20
N ASP A 221 32.76 -49.32 -4.24
CA ASP A 221 33.47 -50.37 -5.00
C ASP A 221 32.93 -50.49 -6.44
N ALA A 222 31.98 -49.65 -6.86
CA ALA A 222 31.46 -49.65 -8.23
C ALA A 222 32.58 -49.40 -9.25
N SER A 223 32.48 -50.07 -10.41
CA SER A 223 33.42 -49.85 -11.53
C SER A 223 33.31 -48.42 -12.08
N ASP A 224 34.37 -47.94 -12.75
CA ASP A 224 34.40 -46.60 -13.32
C ASP A 224 33.25 -46.32 -14.30
N PRO A 225 32.83 -47.26 -15.20
CA PRO A 225 31.62 -47.05 -16.02
C PRO A 225 30.33 -46.93 -15.22
N GLN A 226 30.18 -47.67 -14.12
CA GLN A 226 29.01 -47.63 -13.25
C GLN A 226 28.93 -46.29 -12.51
N LYS A 227 30.05 -45.77 -11.98
CA LYS A 227 30.17 -44.47 -11.37
C LYS A 227 29.86 -43.33 -12.36
N ALA A 228 30.34 -43.45 -13.60
CA ALA A 228 30.05 -42.49 -14.66
C ALA A 228 28.57 -42.46 -14.98
N LEU A 229 27.90 -43.62 -15.13
CA LEU A 229 26.46 -43.68 -15.35
C LEU A 229 25.65 -43.08 -14.19
N PHE A 230 26.02 -43.39 -12.94
CA PHE A 230 25.37 -42.77 -11.76
C PHE A 230 25.49 -41.27 -11.76
N SER A 231 26.67 -40.72 -12.05
CA SER A 231 26.92 -39.29 -12.15
C SER A 231 26.09 -38.65 -13.28
N GLN A 232 26.01 -39.31 -14.43
CA GLN A 232 25.19 -38.86 -15.56
C GLN A 232 23.70 -38.83 -15.19
N MET A 233 23.17 -39.88 -14.55
CA MET A 233 21.77 -39.94 -14.12
C MET A 233 21.45 -38.83 -13.09
N LYS A 234 22.35 -38.56 -12.16
CA LYS A 234 22.24 -37.48 -11.20
C LYS A 234 22.19 -36.10 -11.89
N THR A 235 22.98 -35.91 -12.92
CA THR A 235 23.01 -34.70 -13.74
C THR A 235 21.70 -34.54 -14.52
N ILE A 236 21.25 -35.59 -15.21
CA ILE A 236 19.97 -35.61 -15.92
C ILE A 236 18.80 -35.26 -15.00
N ALA A 237 18.70 -35.91 -13.83
CA ALA A 237 17.62 -35.64 -12.87
C ALA A 237 17.62 -34.20 -12.37
N ARG A 238 18.82 -33.59 -12.25
CA ARG A 238 18.93 -32.16 -11.87
C ARG A 238 18.54 -31.23 -13.02
N ASP A 239 18.95 -31.51 -14.23
CA ASP A 239 18.83 -30.60 -15.38
C ASP A 239 17.43 -30.68 -16.01
N VAL A 240 16.75 -31.83 -15.94
CA VAL A 240 15.30 -31.94 -16.25
C VAL A 240 14.49 -30.97 -15.38
N LYS A 241 14.82 -30.84 -14.10
CA LYS A 241 14.16 -29.91 -13.18
C LYS A 241 14.40 -28.44 -13.57
N ARG A 242 15.48 -28.13 -14.30
CA ARG A 242 15.84 -26.79 -14.76
C ARG A 242 15.34 -26.47 -16.17
N ASN A 243 14.59 -27.37 -16.81
CA ASN A 243 14.19 -27.24 -18.23
C ASN A 243 15.37 -27.11 -19.23
N GLU A 244 16.54 -27.58 -18.84
CA GLU A 244 17.75 -27.48 -19.68
C GLU A 244 17.93 -28.69 -20.65
N GLN A 245 17.13 -29.76 -20.47
CA GLN A 245 17.17 -30.95 -21.33
C GLN A 245 15.84 -31.22 -22.04
N GLY A 246 15.87 -31.28 -23.36
CA GLY A 246 14.70 -31.59 -24.19
C GLY A 246 14.45 -33.07 -24.42
N TYR A 247 15.42 -33.97 -24.12
CA TYR A 247 15.31 -35.44 -24.24
C TYR A 247 16.30 -36.15 -23.32
N ILE A 248 16.03 -37.43 -23.02
CA ILE A 248 16.84 -38.28 -22.19
C ILE A 248 17.07 -39.60 -22.96
N ILE A 249 18.31 -40.08 -22.98
CA ILE A 249 18.67 -41.39 -23.52
C ILE A 249 19.06 -42.26 -22.35
N LEU A 250 18.42 -43.42 -22.22
CA LEU A 250 18.66 -44.40 -21.17
C LEU A 250 19.10 -45.72 -21.79
N PRO A 251 19.99 -46.49 -21.12
CA PRO A 251 20.28 -47.87 -21.51
C PRO A 251 19.02 -48.73 -21.36
N SER A 252 18.81 -49.65 -22.27
CA SER A 252 17.66 -50.57 -22.29
C SER A 252 18.00 -51.95 -21.70
N ASP A 253 19.07 -52.04 -20.94
CA ASP A 253 19.53 -53.31 -20.32
C ASP A 253 18.52 -53.79 -19.29
N ARG A 254 18.31 -55.12 -19.26
CA ARG A 254 17.35 -55.78 -18.38
C ARG A 254 18.04 -56.71 -17.42
N TYR A 255 17.44 -56.92 -16.27
CA TYR A 255 17.89 -57.97 -15.36
C TYR A 255 17.70 -59.36 -15.98
N ALA A 256 18.64 -60.27 -15.76
CA ALA A 256 18.50 -61.69 -16.03
C ALA A 256 18.03 -62.41 -14.75
N ASP A 257 17.24 -63.47 -14.93
CA ASP A 257 16.90 -64.40 -13.85
C ASP A 257 18.05 -65.43 -13.62
N ASP A 258 17.88 -66.32 -12.64
CA ASP A 258 18.85 -67.27 -12.25
C ASP A 258 19.19 -68.26 -13.39
N ASP A 259 18.32 -68.42 -14.39
CA ASP A 259 18.50 -69.24 -15.59
C ASP A 259 19.14 -68.49 -16.78
N GLY A 260 19.55 -67.23 -16.56
CA GLY A 260 20.14 -66.34 -17.58
C GLY A 260 19.14 -65.77 -18.59
N LYS A 261 17.82 -65.90 -18.36
CA LYS A 261 16.76 -65.35 -19.23
C LYS A 261 16.47 -63.93 -18.84
N LEU A 262 16.43 -63.02 -19.82
CA LEU A 262 16.13 -61.60 -19.58
C LEU A 262 14.71 -61.41 -19.02
N THR A 263 14.61 -60.72 -17.92
CA THR A 263 13.33 -60.29 -17.31
C THR A 263 12.75 -59.07 -18.01
N ASN A 264 11.51 -58.71 -17.68
CA ASN A 264 10.90 -57.48 -18.21
C ASN A 264 11.35 -56.23 -17.44
N ASN A 265 12.14 -56.37 -16.37
CA ASN A 265 12.55 -55.23 -15.52
C ASN A 265 13.82 -54.60 -16.10
N LEU A 266 13.76 -53.30 -16.37
CA LEU A 266 14.91 -52.50 -16.80
C LEU A 266 15.88 -52.31 -15.62
N MET A 267 17.21 -52.33 -15.92
CA MET A 267 18.23 -52.02 -14.92
C MET A 267 18.24 -50.55 -14.52
N VAL A 268 17.91 -49.66 -15.46
CA VAL A 268 17.83 -48.21 -15.23
C VAL A 268 16.46 -47.75 -15.66
N GLU A 269 15.77 -47.08 -14.76
CA GLU A 269 14.44 -46.51 -15.01
C GLU A 269 14.43 -45.04 -14.57
N PHE A 270 13.91 -44.19 -15.43
CA PHE A 270 13.65 -42.78 -15.13
C PHE A 270 12.15 -42.55 -15.23
N ASP A 271 11.59 -41.96 -14.18
CA ASP A 271 10.17 -41.66 -14.14
C ASP A 271 9.96 -40.22 -13.58
N LEU A 272 8.89 -39.57 -14.00
CA LEU A 272 8.46 -38.31 -13.52
C LEU A 272 7.19 -38.53 -12.68
N ILE A 273 7.33 -38.47 -11.37
CA ILE A 273 6.15 -38.55 -10.51
C ILE A 273 5.48 -37.16 -10.45
N ALA A 274 4.36 -37.04 -11.17
CA ALA A 274 3.42 -35.97 -10.89
C ALA A 274 2.66 -36.29 -9.58
N SER A 275 2.42 -35.29 -8.76
CA SER A 275 1.62 -35.45 -7.53
C SER A 275 0.20 -35.90 -7.91
N ARG A 276 -0.08 -37.19 -7.83
CA ARG A 276 -1.43 -37.77 -8.04
C ARG A 276 -2.37 -37.55 -6.84
N GLY A 277 -1.95 -36.78 -5.83
CA GLY A 277 -2.78 -36.43 -4.70
C GLY A 277 -3.68 -35.27 -5.05
N THR A 278 -4.98 -35.51 -5.18
CA THR A 278 -6.02 -34.47 -5.10
C THR A 278 -5.93 -33.80 -3.72
N ARG A 279 -4.95 -32.91 -3.54
CA ARG A 279 -5.07 -31.89 -2.50
C ARG A 279 -6.07 -30.87 -3.01
N ASP A 280 -7.33 -31.13 -2.67
CA ASP A 280 -8.48 -30.28 -3.01
C ASP A 280 -8.49 -28.98 -2.18
N ILE A 281 -7.30 -28.34 -2.07
CA ILE A 281 -7.22 -27.00 -1.48
C ILE A 281 -7.34 -26.03 -2.65
N ASP A 282 -8.54 -25.48 -2.80
CA ASP A 282 -8.79 -24.40 -3.75
C ASP A 282 -8.09 -23.11 -3.25
N THR A 283 -6.83 -22.95 -3.71
CA THR A 283 -6.00 -21.79 -3.38
C THR A 283 -6.65 -20.50 -3.86
N GLY A 284 -7.39 -20.54 -4.97
CA GLY A 284 -8.12 -19.39 -5.49
C GLY A 284 -9.18 -18.87 -4.50
N LYS A 285 -9.96 -19.77 -3.87
CA LYS A 285 -10.93 -19.39 -2.83
C LYS A 285 -10.24 -18.80 -1.60
N VAL A 286 -9.12 -19.36 -1.18
CA VAL A 286 -8.36 -18.86 -0.02
C VAL A 286 -7.80 -17.48 -0.31
N ILE A 287 -7.18 -17.27 -1.46
CA ILE A 287 -6.66 -15.97 -1.92
C ILE A 287 -7.81 -14.97 -2.05
N GLY A 288 -8.94 -15.37 -2.64
CA GLY A 288 -10.14 -14.55 -2.76
C GLY A 288 -10.66 -14.03 -1.41
N ARG A 289 -10.65 -14.87 -0.37
CA ARG A 289 -10.98 -14.45 1.00
C ARG A 289 -10.03 -13.37 1.52
N TYR A 290 -8.73 -13.53 1.34
CA TYR A 290 -7.77 -12.49 1.76
C TYR A 290 -7.93 -11.19 0.97
N HIS A 291 -8.23 -11.26 -0.33
CA HIS A 291 -8.55 -10.08 -1.12
C HIS A 291 -9.80 -9.35 -0.57
N GLN A 292 -10.83 -10.11 -0.19
CA GLN A 292 -12.02 -9.54 0.44
C GLN A 292 -11.72 -8.89 1.79
N GLU A 293 -10.90 -9.51 2.64
CA GLU A 293 -10.46 -8.94 3.92
C GLU A 293 -9.67 -7.62 3.71
N MET A 294 -8.79 -7.56 2.71
CA MET A 294 -8.07 -6.34 2.35
C MET A 294 -9.03 -5.24 1.90
N ALA A 295 -9.99 -5.55 1.04
CA ALA A 295 -10.98 -4.60 0.57
C ALA A 295 -11.90 -4.10 1.70
N MET A 296 -12.33 -4.99 2.59
CA MET A 296 -13.12 -4.65 3.78
C MET A 296 -12.37 -3.72 4.72
N SER A 297 -11.07 -3.92 4.90
CA SER A 297 -10.25 -3.07 5.77
C SER A 297 -10.19 -1.61 5.32
N ALA A 298 -10.41 -1.36 4.03
CA ALA A 298 -10.48 -0.04 3.40
C ALA A 298 -11.93 0.41 3.10
N MET A 299 -12.94 -0.32 3.60
CA MET A 299 -14.38 -0.12 3.29
C MET A 299 -14.70 -0.16 1.79
N ALA A 300 -13.87 -0.80 0.99
CA ALA A 300 -13.96 -0.86 -0.48
C ALA A 300 -14.35 -2.24 -1.01
N ASP A 301 -14.96 -3.08 -0.19
CA ASP A 301 -15.34 -4.46 -0.56
C ASP A 301 -16.42 -4.51 -1.66
N PHE A 302 -17.16 -3.42 -1.87
CA PHE A 302 -18.11 -3.31 -2.99
C PHE A 302 -17.41 -3.36 -4.36
N VAL A 303 -16.12 -3.02 -4.45
CA VAL A 303 -15.33 -3.12 -5.69
C VAL A 303 -15.20 -4.58 -6.15
N LEU A 304 -15.27 -5.53 -5.22
CA LEU A 304 -15.17 -6.97 -5.48
C LEU A 304 -16.53 -7.66 -5.67
N LEU A 305 -17.65 -6.94 -5.50
CA LEU A 305 -18.99 -7.54 -5.57
C LEU A 305 -19.37 -8.06 -6.95
N GLY A 306 -18.71 -7.61 -8.01
CA GLY A 306 -18.93 -8.12 -9.38
C GLY A 306 -18.39 -9.54 -9.61
N SER A 307 -17.56 -10.07 -8.72
CA SER A 307 -16.99 -11.42 -8.81
C SER A 307 -17.85 -12.51 -8.16
N ASN A 308 -18.90 -12.15 -7.40
CA ASN A 308 -19.78 -13.09 -6.70
C ASN A 308 -21.22 -12.98 -7.23
N GLU A 309 -21.77 -14.07 -7.71
CA GLU A 309 -23.09 -14.17 -8.39
C GLU A 309 -24.33 -13.73 -7.59
N ARG A 310 -24.20 -13.28 -6.34
CA ARG A 310 -25.32 -12.99 -5.42
C ARG A 310 -25.25 -11.65 -4.70
N GLY A 311 -24.72 -10.60 -5.32
CA GLY A 311 -24.74 -9.26 -4.73
C GLY A 311 -26.11 -8.58 -4.86
N SER A 312 -26.83 -8.32 -3.76
CA SER A 312 -28.00 -7.46 -3.77
C SER A 312 -27.61 -6.02 -4.12
N PHE A 313 -28.26 -5.41 -5.10
CA PHE A 313 -28.06 -4.01 -5.50
C PHE A 313 -28.17 -3.04 -4.31
N ALA A 314 -29.15 -3.25 -3.43
CA ALA A 314 -29.35 -2.44 -2.23
C ALA A 314 -28.16 -2.51 -1.25
N LEU A 315 -27.53 -3.69 -1.09
CA LEU A 315 -26.35 -3.87 -0.25
C LEU A 315 -25.13 -3.16 -0.84
N SER A 316 -24.94 -3.25 -2.15
CA SER A 316 -23.88 -2.54 -2.87
C SER A 316 -24.02 -1.02 -2.71
N GLN A 317 -25.24 -0.50 -2.84
CA GLN A 317 -25.53 0.93 -2.67
C GLN A 317 -25.22 1.42 -1.24
N SER A 318 -25.62 0.66 -0.21
CA SER A 318 -25.33 1.01 1.18
C SER A 318 -23.82 1.05 1.47
N LYS A 319 -23.06 0.07 0.95
CA LYS A 319 -21.61 0.01 1.10
C LYS A 319 -20.89 1.15 0.39
N SER A 320 -21.33 1.50 -0.81
CA SER A 320 -20.81 2.65 -1.56
C SER A 320 -21.05 3.97 -0.81
N GLN A 321 -22.22 4.13 -0.17
CA GLN A 321 -22.51 5.32 0.64
C GLN A 321 -21.60 5.43 1.89
N LEU A 322 -21.32 4.31 2.58
CA LEU A 322 -20.38 4.29 3.70
C LEU A 322 -18.96 4.64 3.26
N PHE A 323 -18.53 4.14 2.12
CA PHE A 323 -17.24 4.49 1.54
C PHE A 323 -17.15 5.99 1.21
N LEU A 324 -18.17 6.57 0.57
CA LEU A 324 -18.21 8.00 0.29
C LEU A 324 -18.15 8.84 1.57
N LYS A 325 -18.86 8.46 2.63
CA LYS A 325 -18.77 9.13 3.93
C LYS A 325 -17.38 9.07 4.56
N ALA A 326 -16.67 7.95 4.39
CA ALA A 326 -15.29 7.83 4.84
C ALA A 326 -14.36 8.79 4.07
N LEU A 327 -14.57 8.93 2.74
CA LEU A 327 -13.83 9.87 1.91
C LEU A 327 -14.14 11.34 2.28
N GLU A 328 -15.40 11.68 2.58
CA GLU A 328 -15.76 13.00 3.11
C GLU A 328 -14.98 13.34 4.38
N GLY A 329 -14.81 12.38 5.29
CA GLY A 329 -14.00 12.55 6.49
C GLY A 329 -12.52 12.89 6.20
N TYR A 330 -11.93 12.30 5.17
CA TYR A 330 -10.58 12.68 4.73
C TYR A 330 -10.55 14.08 4.11
N ALA A 331 -11.54 14.44 3.30
CA ALA A 331 -11.66 15.79 2.74
C ALA A 331 -11.82 16.84 3.83
N ASP A 332 -12.61 16.56 4.87
CA ASP A 332 -12.76 17.44 6.06
C ASP A 332 -11.42 17.59 6.80
N THR A 333 -10.66 16.50 6.94
CA THR A 333 -9.33 16.53 7.57
C THR A 333 -8.37 17.42 6.79
N ILE A 334 -8.37 17.32 5.45
CA ILE A 334 -7.56 18.15 4.56
C ILE A 334 -7.97 19.61 4.70
N SER A 335 -9.27 19.91 4.63
CA SER A 335 -9.82 21.27 4.82
C SER A 335 -9.41 21.87 6.15
N ALA A 336 -9.56 21.13 7.24
CA ALA A 336 -9.20 21.57 8.58
C ALA A 336 -7.71 21.96 8.69
N GLN A 337 -6.84 21.17 8.07
CA GLN A 337 -5.40 21.44 8.10
C GLN A 337 -5.01 22.65 7.24
N LEU A 338 -5.64 22.83 6.07
CA LEU A 338 -5.44 24.02 5.23
C LEU A 338 -5.92 25.28 5.93
N ASN A 339 -7.06 25.21 6.64
CA ASN A 339 -7.57 26.33 7.41
C ASN A 339 -6.64 26.72 8.59
N ARG A 340 -5.93 25.75 9.19
CA ARG A 340 -4.90 26.05 10.21
C ARG A 340 -3.72 26.80 9.63
N MET A 341 -3.32 26.53 8.39
CA MET A 341 -2.26 27.27 7.70
C MET A 341 -2.56 28.75 7.59
N THR A 342 -3.81 29.13 7.30
CA THR A 342 -4.22 30.53 7.19
C THR A 342 -4.30 31.23 8.55
N THR A 343 -4.55 30.48 9.63
CA THR A 343 -4.67 31.01 11.00
C THR A 343 -3.30 31.22 11.65
N CYS A 344 -2.30 30.43 11.33
CA CYS A 344 -0.97 30.47 11.98
C CYS A 344 -0.16 31.75 11.65
N ARG A 345 -0.58 32.56 10.67
CA ARG A 345 -0.01 33.89 10.34
C ARG A 345 -0.46 35.01 11.26
N ARG A 346 -1.23 34.75 12.31
CA ARG A 346 -1.78 35.78 13.22
C ARG A 346 -0.75 36.50 14.08
N SER A 347 0.53 36.17 14.08
CA SER A 347 1.50 36.85 14.94
C SER A 347 2.06 38.15 14.37
N SER A 348 1.67 38.59 13.17
CA SER A 348 2.13 39.88 12.63
C SER A 348 1.05 40.76 11.97
N VAL A 349 -0.17 40.27 11.74
CA VAL A 349 -1.29 41.09 11.29
C VAL A 349 -2.58 40.51 11.85
N ALA A 350 -3.34 41.34 12.55
CA ALA A 350 -4.67 40.98 13.09
C ALA A 350 -5.66 40.77 11.94
N VAL A 351 -5.75 39.57 11.41
CA VAL A 351 -6.81 39.12 10.50
C VAL A 351 -7.81 38.32 11.30
N SER A 352 -8.89 38.99 11.67
CA SER A 352 -10.01 38.40 12.39
C SER A 352 -10.92 37.69 11.39
N ARG A 353 -11.18 36.42 11.70
CA ARG A 353 -12.21 35.50 11.20
C ARG A 353 -11.85 34.59 10.02
N LEU A 354 -11.90 33.34 10.35
CA LEU A 354 -12.06 32.07 9.69
C LEU A 354 -12.27 32.10 8.16
N LEU A 355 -11.24 31.76 7.44
CA LEU A 355 -11.35 31.17 6.11
C LEU A 355 -11.74 29.69 6.28
N THR A 356 -12.78 29.27 5.63
CA THR A 356 -13.21 27.88 5.60
C THR A 356 -13.09 27.39 4.17
N LEU A 357 -12.19 26.44 3.92
CA LEU A 357 -12.26 25.62 2.75
C LEU A 357 -13.37 24.61 2.99
N LYS A 358 -14.46 24.70 2.24
CA LYS A 358 -15.52 23.70 2.23
C LYS A 358 -15.34 22.81 1.01
N ASN A 359 -15.47 21.52 1.23
CA ASN A 359 -15.64 20.62 0.10
C ASN A 359 -17.11 20.72 -0.37
N SER A 360 -17.33 20.74 -1.67
CA SER A 360 -18.66 20.86 -2.27
C SER A 360 -19.56 19.65 -2.03
N ALA A 361 -19.02 18.56 -1.49
CA ALA A 361 -19.79 17.36 -1.13
C ALA A 361 -20.86 17.59 -0.06
N ARG A 362 -20.74 18.66 0.76
CA ARG A 362 -21.74 19.03 1.80
C ARG A 362 -22.86 19.96 1.34
N SER A 363 -22.77 20.57 0.17
CA SER A 363 -23.75 21.60 -0.26
C SER A 363 -25.02 21.06 -0.93
N SER A 364 -25.14 19.76 -1.11
CA SER A 364 -26.40 19.15 -1.51
C SER A 364 -27.10 18.56 -0.28
N SER A 365 -27.89 19.40 0.42
CA SER A 365 -29.03 18.91 1.21
C SER A 365 -29.96 18.16 0.26
N VAL A 366 -29.65 16.88 0.03
CA VAL A 366 -30.48 16.01 -0.78
C VAL A 366 -31.70 15.66 0.07
N SER A 367 -32.80 16.32 -0.20
CA SER A 367 -34.12 15.74 0.04
C SER A 367 -34.16 14.32 -0.55
N PRO A 368 -34.82 13.36 0.08
CA PRO A 368 -34.89 12.00 -0.44
C PRO A 368 -35.69 12.00 -1.73
N CYS A 369 -35.06 12.18 -2.86
CA CYS A 369 -35.63 11.89 -4.16
C CYS A 369 -35.10 10.57 -4.68
N PRO A 370 -35.97 9.65 -5.02
CA PRO A 370 -35.60 8.35 -5.58
C PRO A 370 -35.37 8.48 -7.08
N VAL A 371 -34.39 9.19 -7.55
CA VAL A 371 -33.87 9.09 -8.92
C VAL A 371 -32.54 9.84 -9.00
N TRP A 372 -31.53 9.19 -9.45
CA TRP A 372 -30.21 9.70 -9.75
C TRP A 372 -30.24 10.94 -10.65
N THR A 373 -30.04 12.11 -10.08
CA THR A 373 -29.65 13.30 -10.83
C THR A 373 -28.41 13.91 -10.21
N CYS A 374 -27.33 13.14 -10.12
CA CYS A 374 -25.99 13.70 -10.25
C CYS A 374 -25.80 13.99 -11.74
N SER A 375 -25.56 15.22 -12.10
CA SER A 375 -25.11 15.58 -13.44
C SER A 375 -23.69 15.06 -13.63
N PRO A 376 -23.48 13.89 -14.23
CA PRO A 376 -22.16 13.43 -14.55
C PRO A 376 -21.80 14.01 -15.89
N THR A 377 -20.61 14.53 -16.02
CA THR A 377 -19.95 14.67 -17.30
C THR A 377 -20.12 13.37 -18.08
N ARG A 378 -20.35 13.47 -19.40
CA ARG A 378 -20.76 12.40 -20.33
C ARG A 378 -20.01 11.04 -20.23
N ALA A 379 -18.90 10.95 -19.51
CA ALA A 379 -18.07 9.77 -19.37
C ALA A 379 -18.66 8.65 -18.45
N TRP A 380 -19.62 8.96 -17.58
CA TRP A 380 -20.14 7.98 -16.62
C TRP A 380 -21.42 7.25 -17.06
N ARG A 381 -22.03 7.65 -18.19
CA ARG A 381 -23.25 6.99 -18.70
C ARG A 381 -23.02 5.65 -19.38
N SER A 382 -21.79 5.31 -19.75
CA SER A 382 -21.48 4.06 -20.47
C SER A 382 -21.12 2.87 -19.58
N ILE A 383 -20.90 3.06 -18.28
CA ILE A 383 -20.48 1.98 -17.37
C ILE A 383 -21.66 1.35 -16.60
N CYS A 384 -22.82 1.99 -16.57
CA CYS A 384 -24.03 1.47 -15.89
C CYS A 384 -25.10 0.93 -16.82
N ALA A 385 -24.81 0.69 -18.09
CA ALA A 385 -25.78 0.23 -19.10
C ALA A 385 -25.38 -1.10 -19.77
N THR A 386 -24.62 -1.95 -19.05
CA THR A 386 -24.48 -3.39 -19.41
C THR A 386 -24.62 -4.23 -18.16
#